data_eb77eb71af9aa86c778f5ebee6d169b5
#
_entry.id   eb77eb71af9aa86c778f5ebee6d169b5
#
_cell.length_a   1.000
_cell.length_b   1.000
_cell.length_c   1.000
_cell.angle_alpha   90.00
_cell.angle_beta   90.00
_cell.angle_gamma   90.00
#
_symmetry.space_group_name_H-M   'P 1'
#
loop_
_entity.id
_entity.type
_entity.pdbx_description
1 polymer ?
#
loop_
_entity_poly.entity_id
_entity_poly.type
_entity_poly.pdbx_seq_one_letter_code
_entity_poly.pdbx_strand_id
1 'polypeptide(L)'
;MASPDVYTDMTIPSQKTQILGAGYDDTLCEALLRVLMQLGAERLSHNWGVAGSQELESLEVLVGGDRILIEAETYIGLSICGPVEVVERIGGMVAAAMKQS
;
A
#
# COMPACT_ATOMS: atom_id res chain seq x y z
N MET A 1 -9.75 -34.03 -15.82
CA MET A 1 -10.49 -32.77 -15.73
C MET A 1 -9.73 -31.74 -14.93
N ALA A 2 -9.69 -30.57 -15.44
CA ALA A 2 -8.99 -29.53 -14.74
C ALA A 2 -9.76 -29.15 -13.48
N SER A 3 -9.04 -28.99 -12.41
CA SER A 3 -9.62 -28.56 -11.15
C SER A 3 -10.13 -27.14 -11.25
N PRO A 4 -11.30 -26.84 -10.69
CA PRO A 4 -11.75 -25.45 -10.60
C PRO A 4 -10.74 -24.55 -9.88
N ASP A 5 -9.95 -25.12 -9.00
CA ASP A 5 -8.95 -24.36 -8.25
C ASP A 5 -7.92 -23.74 -9.16
N VAL A 6 -7.59 -24.41 -10.24
CA VAL A 6 -6.63 -23.87 -11.21
C VAL A 6 -7.15 -22.57 -11.81
N TYR A 7 -8.42 -22.54 -12.15
CA TYR A 7 -9.01 -21.34 -12.72
C TYR A 7 -9.04 -20.20 -11.71
N THR A 8 -9.37 -20.53 -10.48
CA THR A 8 -9.44 -19.55 -9.43
C THR A 8 -8.09 -18.86 -9.24
N ASP A 9 -7.03 -19.67 -9.19
CA ASP A 9 -5.68 -19.14 -8.97
C ASP A 9 -5.23 -18.26 -10.13
N MET A 10 -5.69 -18.57 -11.33
CA MET A 10 -5.26 -17.84 -12.52
C MET A 10 -6.04 -16.54 -12.71
N THR A 11 -7.27 -16.48 -12.21
CA THR A 11 -8.15 -15.35 -12.47
C THR A 11 -8.14 -14.31 -11.36
N ILE A 12 -7.71 -14.70 -10.16
CA ILE A 12 -7.70 -13.80 -9.01
C ILE A 12 -6.24 -13.50 -8.65
N PRO A 13 -5.76 -12.27 -8.92
CA PRO A 13 -4.40 -11.92 -8.54
C PRO A 13 -4.24 -12.01 -7.03
N SER A 14 -3.10 -12.48 -6.61
CA SER A 14 -2.78 -12.54 -5.19
C SER A 14 -2.67 -11.13 -4.63
N GLN A 15 -3.26 -10.93 -3.47
CA GLN A 15 -3.24 -9.65 -2.78
C GLN A 15 -2.39 -9.78 -1.52
N LYS A 16 -1.76 -8.69 -1.14
CA LYS A 16 -0.91 -8.64 0.03
C LYS A 16 -1.11 -7.33 0.75
N THR A 17 -1.11 -7.38 2.08
CA THR A 17 -1.05 -6.19 2.92
C THR A 17 0.29 -6.20 3.63
N GLN A 18 1.03 -5.13 3.52
CA GLN A 18 2.33 -5.00 4.16
C GLN A 18 2.33 -3.75 5.05
N ILE A 19 2.73 -3.93 6.30
CA ILE A 19 2.89 -2.81 7.23
C ILE A 19 4.30 -2.27 7.05
N LEU A 20 4.39 -0.97 6.76
CA LEU A 20 5.68 -0.33 6.51
C LEU A 20 6.31 0.23 7.78
N GLY A 21 5.49 0.63 8.74
CA GLY A 21 5.95 1.20 9.99
C GLY A 21 4.85 1.97 10.69
N ALA A 22 5.23 2.88 11.57
CA ALA A 22 4.26 3.68 12.32
C ALA A 22 3.52 4.65 11.41
N GLY A 23 2.21 4.76 11.60
CA GLY A 23 1.38 5.63 10.76
C GLY A 23 1.64 7.12 10.96
N TYR A 24 2.26 7.48 12.07
CA TYR A 24 2.60 8.87 12.38
C TYR A 24 4.05 9.24 12.06
N ASP A 25 4.80 8.34 11.44
CA ASP A 25 6.19 8.60 11.07
C ASP A 25 6.22 9.43 9.79
N ASP A 26 6.49 10.72 9.92
CA ASP A 26 6.49 11.64 8.79
C ASP A 26 7.56 11.28 7.75
N THR A 27 8.73 10.84 8.22
CA THR A 27 9.81 10.44 7.31
C THR A 27 9.39 9.26 6.45
N LEU A 28 8.73 8.28 7.07
CA LEU A 28 8.22 7.12 6.37
C LEU A 28 7.14 7.52 5.36
N CYS A 29 6.22 8.37 5.76
CA CYS A 29 5.17 8.84 4.86
C CYS A 29 5.74 9.60 3.67
N GLU A 30 6.74 10.45 3.89
CA GLU A 30 7.41 11.16 2.80
C GLU A 30 8.11 10.21 1.86
N ALA A 31 8.77 9.18 2.39
CA ALA A 31 9.45 8.18 1.58
C ALA A 31 8.44 7.45 0.69
N LEU A 32 7.30 7.06 1.26
CA LEU A 32 6.24 6.39 0.51
C LEU A 32 5.71 7.29 -0.61
N LEU A 33 5.41 8.55 -0.30
CA LEU A 33 4.90 9.49 -1.30
C LEU A 33 5.91 9.69 -2.43
N ARG A 34 7.18 9.78 -2.09
CA ARG A 34 8.24 9.94 -3.08
C ARG A 34 8.32 8.73 -4.01
N VAL A 35 8.23 7.53 -3.43
CA VAL A 35 8.22 6.30 -4.22
C VAL A 35 7.02 6.26 -5.16
N LEU A 36 5.84 6.62 -4.66
CA LEU A 36 4.62 6.63 -5.47
C LEU A 36 4.76 7.62 -6.63
N MET A 37 5.36 8.78 -6.38
CA MET A 37 5.60 9.76 -7.44
C MET A 37 6.56 9.21 -8.49
N GLN A 38 7.61 8.50 -8.07
CA GLN A 38 8.56 7.89 -9.01
C GLN A 38 7.90 6.85 -9.88
N LEU A 39 6.90 6.15 -9.34
CA LEU A 39 6.17 5.12 -10.08
C LEU A 39 5.04 5.69 -10.92
N GLY A 40 4.82 7.00 -10.87
CA GLY A 40 3.75 7.63 -11.62
C GLY A 40 2.38 7.31 -11.07
N ALA A 41 2.26 7.13 -9.77
CA ALA A 41 0.99 6.79 -9.15
C ALA A 41 -0.03 7.89 -9.34
N GLU A 42 -1.28 7.48 -9.59
CA GLU A 42 -2.39 8.39 -9.79
C GLU A 42 -3.34 8.26 -8.61
N ARG A 43 -3.65 9.36 -7.96
CA ARG A 43 -4.54 9.33 -6.79
C ARG A 43 -5.97 9.15 -7.23
N LEU A 44 -6.64 8.14 -6.68
CA LEU A 44 -8.05 7.85 -6.98
C LEU A 44 -8.96 8.42 -5.91
N SER A 45 -8.61 8.26 -4.64
CA SER A 45 -9.42 8.77 -3.55
C SER A 45 -8.56 8.97 -2.31
N HIS A 46 -9.03 9.83 -1.41
CA HIS A 46 -8.38 10.10 -0.15
C HIS A 46 -9.47 10.31 0.90
N ASN A 47 -9.44 9.50 1.94
CA ASN A 47 -10.41 9.58 3.04
C ASN A 47 -9.69 9.67 4.37
N TRP A 48 -10.29 10.42 5.28
CA TRP A 48 -9.78 10.55 6.63
C TRP A 48 -10.95 10.49 7.59
N GLY A 49 -10.77 9.79 8.69
CA GLY A 49 -11.82 9.66 9.67
C GLY A 49 -11.28 9.35 11.05
N VAL A 50 -12.17 9.46 12.03
CA VAL A 50 -11.87 9.16 13.42
C VAL A 50 -12.93 8.19 13.92
N ALA A 51 -12.48 7.11 14.54
CA ALA A 51 -13.36 6.14 15.17
C ALA A 51 -12.91 5.98 16.62
N GLY A 52 -13.67 6.56 17.55
CA GLY A 52 -13.26 6.59 18.93
C GLY A 52 -12.01 7.45 19.10
N SER A 53 -10.95 6.87 19.66
CA SER A 53 -9.67 7.56 19.82
C SER A 53 -8.68 7.22 18.72
N GLN A 54 -9.11 6.49 17.70
CA GLN A 54 -8.25 6.03 16.63
C GLN A 54 -8.49 6.85 15.37
N GLU A 55 -7.42 7.34 14.77
CA GLU A 55 -7.47 8.01 13.48
C GLU A 55 -7.15 7.01 12.38
N LEU A 56 -7.91 7.11 11.29
CA LEU A 56 -7.69 6.31 10.10
C LEU A 56 -7.64 7.23 8.89
N GLU A 57 -6.56 7.16 8.15
CA GLU A 57 -6.44 7.85 6.89
C GLU A 57 -6.20 6.81 5.79
N SER A 58 -6.97 6.89 4.72
CA SER A 58 -6.79 5.97 3.61
C SER A 58 -6.64 6.74 2.31
N LEU A 59 -5.76 6.22 1.46
CA LEU A 59 -5.46 6.79 0.16
C LEU A 59 -5.45 5.66 -0.85
N GLU A 60 -6.22 5.81 -1.92
CA GLU A 60 -6.25 4.83 -2.97
C GLU A 60 -5.57 5.40 -4.20
N VAL A 61 -4.60 4.67 -4.75
CA VAL A 61 -3.82 5.12 -5.90
C VAL A 61 -3.77 4.03 -6.95
N LEU A 62 -3.47 4.45 -8.18
CA LEU A 62 -3.29 3.56 -9.30
C LEU A 62 -1.82 3.58 -9.69
N VAL A 63 -1.17 2.43 -9.69
CA VAL A 63 0.24 2.28 -10.03
C VAL A 63 0.34 1.30 -11.19
N GLY A 64 0.66 1.81 -12.36
CA GLY A 64 0.78 0.98 -13.55
C GLY A 64 -0.47 0.17 -13.87
N GLY A 65 -1.65 0.73 -13.57
CA GLY A 65 -2.91 0.04 -13.79
C GLY A 65 -3.38 -0.79 -12.61
N ASP A 66 -2.58 -0.91 -11.56
CA ASP A 66 -2.94 -1.68 -10.36
C ASP A 66 -3.38 -0.75 -9.23
N ARG A 67 -4.47 -1.13 -8.59
CA ARG A 67 -5.02 -0.33 -7.49
C ARG A 67 -4.33 -0.71 -6.18
N ILE A 68 -3.81 0.30 -5.50
CA ILE A 68 -3.11 0.13 -4.23
C ILE A 68 -3.84 0.94 -3.17
N LEU A 69 -4.17 0.30 -2.07
CA LEU A 69 -4.79 0.97 -0.92
C LEU A 69 -3.72 1.22 0.12
N ILE A 70 -3.62 2.46 0.54
CA ILE A 70 -2.68 2.89 1.56
C ILE A 70 -3.48 3.32 2.77
N GLU A 71 -3.18 2.76 3.94
CA GLU A 71 -3.90 3.09 5.16
C GLU A 71 -2.92 3.46 6.27
N ALA A 72 -3.24 4.51 6.99
CA ALA A 72 -2.49 4.92 8.17
C ALA A 72 -3.44 4.90 9.35
N GLU A 73 -3.16 4.03 10.31
CA GLU A 73 -3.97 3.89 11.52
C GLU A 73 -3.10 4.09 12.74
N THR A 74 -3.66 4.76 13.76
CA THR A 74 -2.92 5.13 14.97
C THR A 74 -2.21 3.96 15.62
N TYR A 75 -2.89 2.82 15.76
CA TYR A 75 -2.35 1.68 16.48
C TYR A 75 -1.77 0.59 15.61
N ILE A 76 -2.14 0.54 14.35
CA ILE A 76 -1.69 -0.51 13.43
C ILE A 76 -0.47 -0.05 12.64
N GLY A 77 -0.46 1.20 12.19
CA GLY A 77 0.63 1.76 11.44
C GLY A 77 0.26 2.07 10.00
N LEU A 78 1.29 2.35 9.22
CA LEU A 78 1.15 2.65 7.79
C LEU A 78 1.27 1.36 7.01
N SER A 79 0.23 1.04 6.24
CA SER A 79 0.21 -0.19 5.46
C SER A 79 -0.16 0.07 4.01
N ILE A 80 0.26 -0.85 3.14
CA ILE A 80 -0.12 -0.83 1.73
C ILE A 80 -0.72 -2.19 1.39
N CYS A 81 -1.75 -2.18 0.55
CA CYS A 81 -2.45 -3.38 0.16
C CYS A 81 -2.71 -3.37 -1.34
N GLY A 82 -2.49 -4.49 -2.00
CA GLY A 82 -2.70 -4.61 -3.43
C GLY A 82 -2.04 -5.86 -3.97
N PRO A 83 -1.83 -5.94 -5.29
CA PRO A 83 -1.16 -7.09 -5.89
C PRO A 83 0.22 -7.31 -5.27
N VAL A 84 0.55 -8.56 -4.99
CA VAL A 84 1.78 -8.91 -4.27
C VAL A 84 3.02 -8.28 -4.89
N GLU A 85 3.15 -8.39 -6.21
CA GLU A 85 4.34 -7.87 -6.89
C GLU A 85 4.51 -6.36 -6.72
N VAL A 86 3.41 -5.63 -6.81
CA VAL A 86 3.44 -4.18 -6.68
C VAL A 86 3.72 -3.77 -5.24
N VAL A 87 3.06 -4.42 -4.29
CA VAL A 87 3.26 -4.15 -2.86
C VAL A 87 4.71 -4.40 -2.47
N GLU A 88 5.28 -5.51 -2.93
CA GLU A 88 6.67 -5.83 -2.61
C GLU A 88 7.64 -4.85 -3.24
N ARG A 89 7.36 -4.40 -4.46
CA ARG A 89 8.18 -3.39 -5.12
C ARG A 89 8.15 -2.08 -4.33
N ILE A 90 6.96 -1.62 -4.00
CA ILE A 90 6.82 -0.37 -3.24
C ILE A 90 7.51 -0.48 -1.89
N GLY A 91 7.28 -1.58 -1.18
CA GLY A 91 7.91 -1.81 0.13
C GLY A 91 9.43 -1.79 0.04
N GLY A 92 9.99 -2.44 -0.98
CA GLY A 92 11.43 -2.46 -1.20
C GLY A 92 11.99 -1.08 -1.50
N MET A 93 11.30 -0.30 -2.33
CA MET A 93 11.73 1.05 -2.66
C MET A 93 11.64 1.98 -1.45
N VAL A 94 10.61 1.84 -0.64
CA VAL A 94 10.48 2.64 0.58
C VAL A 94 11.60 2.30 1.56
N ALA A 95 11.88 1.01 1.74
CA ALA A 95 12.95 0.58 2.63
C ALA A 95 14.30 1.14 2.17
N ALA A 96 14.55 1.13 0.86
CA ALA A 96 15.78 1.69 0.31
C ALA A 96 15.86 3.21 0.53
N ALA A 97 14.73 3.90 0.34
CA ALA A 97 14.68 5.35 0.56
C ALA A 97 14.93 5.70 2.02
N MET A 98 14.41 4.90 2.95
CA MET A 98 14.61 5.14 4.38
C MET A 98 16.07 4.94 4.78
N LYS A 99 16.76 4.02 4.14
CA LYS A 99 18.19 3.80 4.43
C LYS A 99 19.06 4.95 3.98
N GLN A 100 18.63 5.71 3.00
CA GLN A 100 19.40 6.83 2.47
C GLN A 100 19.17 8.13 3.21
N SER A 101 18.24 8.14 4.12
CA SER A 101 17.86 9.34 4.88
C SER A 101 18.79 9.60 6.04
#